data_c64f27f1e6fc22832b1afe71fde9e708
#
_entry.id   c64f27f1e6fc22832b1afe71fde9e708
#
_cell.length_a   1.000
_cell.length_b   1.000
_cell.length_c   1.000
_cell.angle_alpha   90.00
_cell.angle_beta   90.00
_cell.angle_gamma   90.00
#
_symmetry.space_group_name_H-M   'P 1'
#
loop_
_entity.id
_entity.type
_entity.pdbx_description
1 polymer ?
#
loop_
_entity_poly.entity_id
_entity_poly.type
_entity_poly.pdbx_seq_one_letter_code
_entity_poly.pdbx_strand_id
1 'polypeptide(L)'
;MKNILIRRAKVGEEVKILNLVKEVLNVYGLDLNPEGEDLDITDIAKYYIQNNGDFEVIEMNGQIIGTYGIYKIDDETCELRKMYLKQEFQGMGFGNIMIENSFKIAKALNYKRITLQTNSVLYKAIKLYKKYGFEDFSEEVCARCDIAMVKEIPQC
;
A
#
# COMPACT_ATOMS: atom_id res chain seq x y z
N MET A 1 -0.81 24.26 13.69
CA MET A 1 0.17 23.16 13.49
C MET A 1 -0.58 21.87 13.21
N LYS A 2 -0.20 21.17 12.15
CA LYS A 2 -0.85 19.90 11.78
C LYS A 2 -0.27 18.77 12.62
N ASN A 3 -1.14 17.96 13.20
CA ASN A 3 -0.74 16.79 13.98
C ASN A 3 -0.74 15.56 13.06
N ILE A 4 0.44 15.13 12.62
CA ILE A 4 0.62 14.00 11.71
C ILE A 4 1.21 12.83 12.49
N LEU A 5 0.58 11.67 12.37
CA LEU A 5 1.02 10.44 13.00
C LEU A 5 0.99 9.30 11.97
N ILE A 6 2.10 8.59 11.84
CA ILE A 6 2.19 7.38 11.03
C ILE A 6 2.28 6.21 11.98
N ARG A 7 1.35 5.28 11.87
CA ARG A 7 1.21 4.20 12.85
C ARG A 7 0.58 2.97 12.22
N ARG A 8 0.74 1.84 12.91
CA ARG A 8 0.02 0.62 12.53
C ARG A 8 -1.48 0.84 12.67
N ALA A 9 -2.25 0.26 11.75
CA ALA A 9 -3.71 0.25 11.83
C ALA A 9 -4.16 -0.49 13.09
N LYS A 10 -5.21 0.03 13.74
CA LYS A 10 -5.78 -0.55 14.95
C LYS A 10 -6.92 -1.49 14.60
N VAL A 11 -7.14 -2.49 15.45
CA VAL A 11 -8.33 -3.36 15.35
C VAL A 11 -9.59 -2.49 15.37
N GLY A 12 -10.49 -2.75 14.41
CA GLY A 12 -11.76 -2.01 14.31
C GLY A 12 -11.72 -0.82 13.35
N GLU A 13 -10.57 -0.53 12.73
CA GLU A 13 -10.46 0.57 11.77
C GLU A 13 -10.77 0.18 10.33
N GLU A 14 -11.11 -1.09 10.08
CA GLU A 14 -11.34 -1.58 8.71
C GLU A 14 -12.38 -0.78 7.94
N VAL A 15 -13.46 -0.37 8.58
CA VAL A 15 -14.50 0.44 7.91
C VAL A 15 -13.95 1.78 7.44
N LYS A 16 -13.16 2.45 8.28
CA LYS A 16 -12.54 3.73 7.92
C LYS A 16 -11.56 3.57 6.76
N ILE A 17 -10.80 2.48 6.78
CA ILE A 17 -9.81 2.18 5.75
C ILE A 17 -10.51 1.83 4.43
N LEU A 18 -11.55 1.00 4.47
CA LEU A 18 -12.36 0.69 3.29
C LEU A 18 -12.95 1.95 2.66
N ASN A 19 -13.46 2.86 3.49
CA ASN A 19 -14.02 4.11 3.00
C ASN A 19 -12.97 5.00 2.33
N LEU A 20 -11.77 5.08 2.89
CA LEU A 20 -10.67 5.83 2.29
C LEU A 20 -10.26 5.23 0.94
N VAL A 21 -10.07 3.91 0.90
CA VAL A 21 -9.67 3.22 -0.33
C VAL A 21 -10.73 3.40 -1.41
N LYS A 22 -12.01 3.29 -1.05
CA LYS A 22 -13.14 3.55 -1.97
C LYS A 22 -13.09 4.96 -2.54
N GLU A 23 -12.90 5.95 -1.68
CA GLU A 23 -12.82 7.36 -2.10
C GLU A 23 -11.70 7.58 -3.11
N VAL A 24 -10.49 7.06 -2.83
CA VAL A 24 -9.34 7.23 -3.71
C VAL A 24 -9.55 6.48 -5.04
N LEU A 25 -10.01 5.25 -5.00
CA LEU A 25 -10.29 4.47 -6.21
C LEU A 25 -11.31 5.16 -7.11
N ASN A 26 -12.38 5.68 -6.52
CA ASN A 26 -13.46 6.33 -7.29
C ASN A 26 -13.00 7.59 -8.02
N VAL A 27 -11.99 8.30 -7.50
CA VAL A 27 -11.39 9.45 -8.21
C VAL A 27 -10.84 9.02 -9.58
N TYR A 28 -10.35 7.79 -9.70
CA TYR A 28 -9.75 7.25 -10.91
C TYR A 28 -10.71 6.34 -11.71
N GLY A 29 -11.98 6.31 -11.34
CA GLY A 29 -12.97 5.45 -12.01
C GLY A 29 -12.84 3.97 -11.68
N LEU A 30 -12.16 3.64 -10.58
CA LEU A 30 -12.00 2.28 -10.11
C LEU A 30 -12.94 2.01 -8.94
N ASP A 31 -13.30 0.74 -8.74
CA ASP A 31 -14.27 0.33 -7.73
C ASP A 31 -13.64 -0.51 -6.63
N LEU A 32 -14.08 -0.25 -5.39
CA LEU A 32 -13.77 -1.09 -4.24
C LEU A 32 -14.49 -2.44 -4.40
N ASN A 33 -13.78 -3.54 -4.09
CA ASN A 33 -14.33 -4.89 -4.14
C ASN A 33 -13.97 -5.67 -2.87
N PRO A 34 -14.75 -5.53 -1.77
CA PRO A 34 -14.45 -6.20 -0.50
C PRO A 34 -14.56 -7.72 -0.54
N GLU A 35 -15.23 -8.27 -1.55
CA GLU A 35 -15.36 -9.73 -1.74
C GLU A 35 -14.28 -10.30 -2.65
N GLY A 36 -13.44 -9.46 -3.23
CA GLY A 36 -12.35 -9.82 -4.15
C GLY A 36 -11.05 -9.14 -3.78
N GLU A 37 -10.59 -8.21 -4.61
CA GLU A 37 -9.28 -7.58 -4.47
C GLU A 37 -9.06 -6.88 -3.12
N ASP A 38 -10.12 -6.46 -2.44
CA ASP A 38 -10.04 -5.73 -1.18
C ASP A 38 -10.48 -6.56 0.02
N LEU A 39 -10.58 -7.88 -0.12
CA LEU A 39 -10.90 -8.78 0.98
C LEU A 39 -9.87 -8.66 2.11
N ASP A 40 -8.61 -8.45 1.77
CA ASP A 40 -7.52 -8.35 2.73
C ASP A 40 -7.69 -7.23 3.76
N ILE A 41 -8.31 -6.12 3.38
CA ILE A 41 -8.55 -5.01 4.32
C ILE A 41 -9.89 -5.11 5.05
N THR A 42 -10.61 -6.20 4.90
CA THR A 42 -11.76 -6.49 5.76
C THR A 42 -11.36 -7.11 7.10
N ASP A 43 -10.14 -7.66 7.18
CA ASP A 43 -9.57 -8.22 8.40
C ASP A 43 -8.04 -8.05 8.36
N ILE A 44 -7.57 -6.88 8.74
CA ILE A 44 -6.16 -6.50 8.65
C ILE A 44 -5.28 -7.36 9.56
N ALA A 45 -5.75 -7.69 10.75
CA ALA A 45 -5.00 -8.55 11.68
C ALA A 45 -4.70 -9.91 11.04
N LYS A 46 -5.71 -10.54 10.44
CA LYS A 46 -5.59 -11.86 9.83
C LYS A 46 -4.67 -11.84 8.60
N TYR A 47 -4.94 -10.94 7.67
CA TYR A 47 -4.27 -10.97 6.36
C TYR A 47 -2.89 -10.34 6.36
N TYR A 48 -2.63 -9.40 7.27
CA TYR A 48 -1.36 -8.68 7.31
C TYR A 48 -0.54 -9.00 8.56
N ILE A 49 -1.03 -8.64 9.73
CA ILE A 49 -0.24 -8.66 10.98
C ILE A 49 0.13 -10.10 11.38
N GLN A 50 -0.84 -11.01 11.33
CA GLN A 50 -0.64 -12.43 11.71
C GLN A 50 0.01 -13.26 10.60
N ASN A 51 0.27 -12.64 9.45
CA ASN A 51 0.82 -13.30 8.26
C ASN A 51 2.18 -12.72 7.87
N ASN A 52 3.01 -12.38 8.84
CA ASN A 52 4.33 -11.77 8.65
C ASN A 52 4.29 -10.54 7.75
N GLY A 53 3.32 -9.70 7.93
CA GLY A 53 3.15 -8.45 7.22
C GLY A 53 2.91 -7.29 8.17
N ASP A 54 2.56 -6.17 7.61
CA ASP A 54 2.22 -4.97 8.36
C ASP A 54 1.23 -4.14 7.57
N PHE A 55 0.47 -3.31 8.27
CA PHE A 55 -0.44 -2.37 7.63
C PHE A 55 -0.44 -1.07 8.42
N GLU A 56 -0.10 0.02 7.75
CA GLU A 56 0.03 1.32 8.40
C GLU A 56 -0.94 2.35 7.83
N VAL A 57 -1.24 3.33 8.65
CA VAL A 57 -2.08 4.46 8.26
C VAL A 57 -1.34 5.77 8.55
N ILE A 58 -1.65 6.78 7.76
CA ILE A 58 -1.25 8.16 8.06
C ILE A 58 -2.47 8.87 8.60
N GLU A 59 -2.34 9.38 9.82
CA GLU A 59 -3.39 10.12 10.51
C GLU A 59 -3.01 11.59 10.58
N MET A 60 -3.93 12.47 10.22
CA MET A 60 -3.74 13.90 10.33
C MET A 60 -4.92 14.47 11.10
N ASN A 61 -4.64 15.11 12.24
CA ASN A 61 -5.66 15.71 13.11
C ASN A 61 -6.79 14.72 13.47
N GLY A 62 -6.42 13.46 13.73
CA GLY A 62 -7.34 12.41 14.11
C GLY A 62 -8.05 11.70 12.95
N GLN A 63 -7.77 12.09 11.71
CA GLN A 63 -8.39 11.51 10.51
C GLN A 63 -7.39 10.70 9.72
N ILE A 64 -7.77 9.50 9.26
CA ILE A 64 -6.92 8.69 8.40
C ILE A 64 -6.95 9.28 6.98
N ILE A 65 -5.78 9.66 6.48
CA ILE A 65 -5.63 10.28 5.16
C ILE A 65 -4.87 9.42 4.15
N GLY A 66 -4.19 8.39 4.63
CA GLY A 66 -3.43 7.48 3.76
C GLY A 66 -3.25 6.11 4.37
N THR A 67 -2.96 5.14 3.52
CA THR A 67 -2.76 3.73 3.90
C THR A 67 -1.66 3.12 3.07
N TYR A 68 -0.98 2.11 3.61
CA TYR A 68 -0.10 1.22 2.86
C TYR A 68 0.10 -0.07 3.65
N GLY A 69 0.23 -1.19 2.94
CA GLY A 69 0.39 -2.50 3.56
C GLY A 69 1.50 -3.31 2.93
N ILE A 70 2.14 -4.15 3.73
CA ILE A 70 3.12 -5.14 3.31
C ILE A 70 2.50 -6.51 3.53
N TYR A 71 2.26 -7.22 2.43
CA TYR A 71 1.56 -8.50 2.39
C TYR A 71 2.53 -9.61 2.00
N LYS A 72 2.52 -10.71 2.74
CA LYS A 72 3.39 -11.85 2.45
C LYS A 72 2.94 -12.57 1.18
N ILE A 73 3.86 -12.77 0.23
CA ILE A 73 3.66 -13.62 -0.94
C ILE A 73 4.30 -14.99 -0.69
N ASP A 74 5.58 -15.01 -0.29
CA ASP A 74 6.31 -16.21 0.14
C ASP A 74 7.38 -15.81 1.15
N ASP A 75 8.30 -16.71 1.49
CA ASP A 75 9.30 -16.45 2.54
C ASP A 75 10.29 -15.34 2.15
N GLU A 76 10.47 -15.07 0.87
CA GLU A 76 11.43 -14.06 0.39
C GLU A 76 10.77 -12.83 -0.23
N THR A 77 9.49 -12.93 -0.57
CA THR A 77 8.78 -11.91 -1.35
C THR A 77 7.58 -11.37 -0.58
N CYS A 78 7.50 -10.06 -0.48
CA CYS A 78 6.29 -9.38 -0.02
C CYS A 78 5.71 -8.50 -1.13
N GLU A 79 4.47 -8.05 -0.95
CA GLU A 79 3.80 -7.19 -1.90
C GLU A 79 3.35 -5.92 -1.20
N LEU A 80 3.69 -4.77 -1.78
CA LEU A 80 3.17 -3.49 -1.35
C LEU A 80 1.73 -3.38 -1.85
N ARG A 81 0.78 -3.32 -0.92
CA ARG A 81 -0.65 -3.24 -1.22
C ARG A 81 -1.28 -2.02 -0.59
N LYS A 82 -2.39 -1.59 -1.19
CA LYS A 82 -3.25 -0.56 -0.61
C LYS A 82 -2.49 0.72 -0.27
N MET A 83 -1.53 1.10 -1.12
CA MET A 83 -0.85 2.38 -0.98
C MET A 83 -1.73 3.46 -1.60
N TYR A 84 -2.49 4.13 -0.76
CA TYR A 84 -3.43 5.17 -1.18
C TYR A 84 -3.29 6.40 -0.30
N LEU A 85 -3.51 7.56 -0.90
CA LEU A 85 -3.48 8.84 -0.22
C LEU A 85 -4.62 9.69 -0.76
N LYS A 86 -5.38 10.32 0.13
CA LYS A 86 -6.43 11.24 -0.28
C LYS A 86 -5.87 12.32 -1.20
N GLN A 87 -6.62 12.67 -2.24
CA GLN A 87 -6.15 13.56 -3.30
C GLN A 87 -5.70 14.92 -2.78
N GLU A 88 -6.42 15.49 -1.81
CA GLU A 88 -6.09 16.80 -1.24
C GLU A 88 -4.75 16.83 -0.48
N PHE A 89 -4.18 15.67 -0.15
CA PHE A 89 -2.88 15.58 0.55
C PHE A 89 -1.74 15.14 -0.37
N GLN A 90 -1.99 14.94 -1.64
CA GLN A 90 -0.95 14.60 -2.62
C GLN A 90 -0.06 15.82 -2.89
N GLY A 91 1.19 15.57 -3.27
CA GLY A 91 2.15 16.64 -3.54
C GLY A 91 2.81 17.25 -2.31
N MET A 92 2.61 16.67 -1.13
CA MET A 92 3.17 17.14 0.15
C MET A 92 4.31 16.26 0.68
N GLY A 93 4.75 15.26 -0.09
CA GLY A 93 5.83 14.35 0.29
C GLY A 93 5.38 13.10 1.02
N PHE A 94 4.11 12.87 1.24
CA PHE A 94 3.62 11.67 1.92
C PHE A 94 3.92 10.38 1.15
N GLY A 95 3.82 10.42 -0.18
CA GLY A 95 4.12 9.27 -1.01
C GLY A 95 5.55 8.77 -0.82
N ASN A 96 6.51 9.69 -0.73
CA ASN A 96 7.91 9.34 -0.46
C ASN A 96 8.06 8.66 0.90
N ILE A 97 7.41 9.17 1.93
CA ILE A 97 7.44 8.61 3.28
C ILE A 97 6.85 7.20 3.29
N MET A 98 5.73 7.01 2.60
CA MET A 98 5.05 5.71 2.50
C MET A 98 5.95 4.65 1.86
N ILE A 99 6.59 4.99 0.74
CA ILE A 99 7.52 4.08 0.04
C ILE A 99 8.74 3.76 0.92
N GLU A 100 9.35 4.78 1.51
CA GLU A 100 10.53 4.59 2.35
C GLU A 100 10.21 3.72 3.57
N ASN A 101 9.07 3.94 4.22
CA ASN A 101 8.63 3.12 5.34
C ASN A 101 8.32 1.68 4.88
N SER A 102 7.75 1.51 3.70
CA SER A 102 7.46 0.18 3.15
C SER A 102 8.74 -0.64 2.99
N PHE A 103 9.82 -0.02 2.50
CA PHE A 103 11.13 -0.68 2.38
C PHE A 103 11.70 -1.05 3.76
N LYS A 104 11.59 -0.15 4.74
CA LYS A 104 12.06 -0.41 6.11
C LYS A 104 11.31 -1.58 6.73
N ILE A 105 10.00 -1.63 6.58
CA ILE A 105 9.16 -2.71 7.09
C ILE A 105 9.52 -4.03 6.40
N ALA A 106 9.60 -4.05 5.08
CA ALA A 106 9.93 -5.24 4.32
C ALA A 106 11.29 -5.80 4.73
N LYS A 107 12.29 -4.94 4.88
CA LYS A 107 13.64 -5.34 5.33
C LYS A 107 13.62 -5.87 6.75
N ALA A 108 12.90 -5.21 7.67
CA ALA A 108 12.79 -5.64 9.06
C ALA A 108 12.11 -7.00 9.19
N LEU A 109 11.19 -7.33 8.27
CA LEU A 109 10.51 -8.63 8.21
C LEU A 109 11.30 -9.70 7.42
N ASN A 110 12.53 -9.37 7.01
CA ASN A 110 13.46 -10.27 6.30
C ASN A 110 13.05 -10.64 4.88
N TYR A 111 12.26 -9.82 4.22
CA TYR A 111 11.97 -10.01 2.81
C TYR A 111 13.15 -9.55 1.95
N LYS A 112 13.38 -10.27 0.86
CA LYS A 112 14.45 -9.96 -0.11
C LYS A 112 13.96 -9.18 -1.31
N ARG A 113 12.66 -9.21 -1.54
CA ARG A 113 12.03 -8.64 -2.74
C ARG A 113 10.67 -8.10 -2.38
N ILE A 114 10.32 -6.96 -2.97
CA ILE A 114 9.00 -6.36 -2.83
C ILE A 114 8.38 -6.19 -4.22
N THR A 115 7.16 -6.64 -4.39
CA THR A 115 6.40 -6.51 -5.62
C THR A 115 5.21 -5.58 -5.40
N LEU A 116 4.59 -5.16 -6.46
CA LEU A 116 3.29 -4.48 -6.43
C LEU A 116 2.53 -4.72 -7.74
N GLN A 117 1.22 -4.58 -7.66
CA GLN A 117 0.35 -4.55 -8.83
C GLN A 117 -0.45 -3.26 -8.80
N THR A 118 -0.64 -2.63 -9.95
CA THR A 118 -1.32 -1.35 -10.04
C THR A 118 -2.03 -1.21 -11.39
N ASN A 119 -2.77 -0.12 -11.55
CA ASN A 119 -3.45 0.21 -12.80
C ASN A 119 -2.78 1.45 -13.40
N SER A 120 -2.63 1.44 -14.72
CA SER A 120 -1.97 2.52 -15.46
C SER A 120 -2.63 3.90 -15.27
N VAL A 121 -3.91 3.94 -14.88
CA VAL A 121 -4.57 5.23 -14.57
C VAL A 121 -3.97 5.90 -13.34
N LEU A 122 -3.32 5.15 -12.46
CA LEU A 122 -2.64 5.67 -11.26
C LEU A 122 -1.23 6.15 -11.60
N TYR A 123 -1.12 7.00 -12.59
CA TYR A 123 0.16 7.40 -13.18
C TYR A 123 1.10 8.13 -12.21
N LYS A 124 0.57 8.87 -11.24
CA LYS A 124 1.40 9.56 -10.24
C LYS A 124 2.10 8.56 -9.31
N ALA A 125 1.38 7.52 -8.88
CA ALA A 125 1.95 6.46 -8.05
C ALA A 125 3.01 5.67 -8.84
N ILE A 126 2.75 5.34 -10.10
CA ILE A 126 3.70 4.63 -10.95
C ILE A 126 4.99 5.41 -11.13
N LYS A 127 4.89 6.72 -11.37
CA LYS A 127 6.05 7.60 -11.47
C LYS A 127 6.89 7.56 -10.18
N LEU A 128 6.23 7.56 -9.03
CA LEU A 128 6.87 7.46 -7.73
C LEU A 128 7.55 6.10 -7.55
N TYR A 129 6.90 5.00 -7.90
CA TYR A 129 7.49 3.66 -7.83
C TYR A 129 8.77 3.57 -8.66
N LYS A 130 8.74 4.08 -9.89
CA LYS A 130 9.92 4.10 -10.77
C LYS A 130 11.06 4.92 -10.18
N LYS A 131 10.75 6.05 -9.56
CA LYS A 131 11.73 6.90 -8.87
C LYS A 131 12.49 6.12 -7.79
N TYR A 132 11.80 5.22 -7.09
CA TYR A 132 12.40 4.40 -6.03
C TYR A 132 12.98 3.08 -6.51
N GLY A 133 13.06 2.86 -7.82
CA GLY A 133 13.75 1.73 -8.40
C GLY A 133 12.89 0.51 -8.70
N PHE A 134 11.57 0.63 -8.60
CA PHE A 134 10.68 -0.43 -9.09
C PHE A 134 10.78 -0.54 -10.60
N GLU A 135 10.82 -1.77 -11.10
CA GLU A 135 10.87 -2.08 -12.53
C GLU A 135 9.69 -2.94 -12.92
N ASP A 136 9.23 -2.79 -14.16
CA ASP A 136 8.15 -3.62 -14.69
C ASP A 136 8.60 -5.08 -14.78
N PHE A 137 7.71 -6.02 -14.46
CA PHE A 137 7.96 -7.44 -14.69
C PHE A 137 6.67 -8.15 -15.08
N SER A 138 6.82 -9.33 -15.66
CA SER A 138 5.68 -10.11 -16.16
C SER A 138 5.13 -11.01 -15.05
N GLU A 139 3.87 -10.78 -14.70
CA GLU A 139 3.14 -11.53 -13.69
C GLU A 139 1.65 -11.47 -14.01
N GLU A 140 0.90 -12.49 -13.65
CA GLU A 140 -0.56 -12.42 -13.71
C GLU A 140 -1.04 -11.38 -12.70
N VAL A 141 -1.85 -10.43 -13.15
CA VAL A 141 -2.32 -9.32 -12.32
C VAL A 141 -3.79 -9.50 -11.93
N CYS A 142 -4.20 -8.85 -10.85
CA CYS A 142 -5.59 -8.85 -10.41
C CYS A 142 -6.50 -8.19 -11.45
N ALA A 143 -7.82 -8.43 -11.34
CA ALA A 143 -8.79 -7.93 -12.31
C ALA A 143 -8.79 -6.41 -12.45
N ARG A 144 -8.42 -5.68 -11.40
CA ARG A 144 -8.36 -4.22 -11.38
C ARG A 144 -7.01 -3.67 -11.82
N CYS A 145 -6.01 -4.53 -12.08
CA CYS A 145 -4.64 -4.15 -12.35
C CYS A 145 -4.24 -4.47 -13.79
N ASP A 146 -3.26 -3.74 -14.32
CA ASP A 146 -2.69 -4.00 -15.64
C ASP A 146 -1.15 -3.90 -15.64
N ILE A 147 -0.53 -3.59 -14.51
CA ILE A 147 0.92 -3.45 -14.37
C ILE A 147 1.38 -4.17 -13.10
N ALA A 148 2.48 -4.93 -13.22
CA ALA A 148 3.20 -5.49 -12.09
C ALA A 148 4.63 -4.93 -12.07
N MET A 149 5.13 -4.63 -10.87
CA MET A 149 6.47 -4.07 -10.67
C MET A 149 7.17 -4.79 -9.53
N VAL A 150 8.51 -4.77 -9.57
CA VAL A 150 9.36 -5.45 -8.59
C VAL A 150 10.58 -4.59 -8.25
N LYS A 151 11.01 -4.71 -6.99
CA LYS A 151 12.28 -4.16 -6.53
C LYS A 151 12.95 -5.14 -5.60
N GLU A 152 14.23 -5.40 -5.84
CA GLU A 152 15.07 -6.17 -4.92
C GLU A 152 15.42 -5.30 -3.71
N ILE A 153 15.37 -5.88 -2.52
CA ILE A 153 15.71 -5.19 -1.27
C ILE A 153 17.19 -5.49 -0.95
N PRO A 154 18.03 -4.46 -0.81
CA PRO A 154 19.44 -4.68 -0.48
C PRO A 154 19.61 -5.46 0.81
N GLN A 155 20.52 -6.45 0.80
CA GLN A 155 20.80 -7.39 1.91
C GLN A 155 22.15 -7.07 2.54
N CYS A 156 22.30 -5.98 3.18
CA CYS A 156 23.58 -5.67 3.84
C CYS A 156 23.43 -5.37 5.32
#